data_c721fdc00267b1f5f37bafc4c1baa556
#
_entry.id   c721fdc00267b1f5f37bafc4c1baa556
#
_cell.length_a   1.000
_cell.length_b   1.000
_cell.length_c   1.000
_cell.angle_alpha   90.00
_cell.angle_beta   90.00
_cell.angle_gamma   90.00
#
_symmetry.space_group_name_H-M   'P 1'
#
loop_
_entity.id
_entity.type
_entity.pdbx_description
1 polymer ?
#
loop_
_entity_poly.entity_id
_entity_poly.type
_entity_poly.pdbx_seq_one_letter_code
_entity_poly.pdbx_strand_id
1 'polypeptide(L)'
;MGKSKKYVYDYEQFENGKGPGTMVEDILNDPEFSQVSDLVIGCWGESWDDSCQIILDQIVENKERFSHVESLFVGDMDYEECEVSWIIQGNYSRLWQALPHLKELTVKGSSELVLGEISHPGLESLTIICGGLPVSVIQEIQNAKLPNLKKLVLYIGIEDYGFDGSADNIKALLEKSDFPKLAHLGIEDSEIQDELVQAVLESKYMKQLKVLDLANGTLTDKGGALLLETIPSYPNIEELDVHFHYMSEGMVKDLQALPAKVDASERYEPEEYKGEIWMNAMLTE
;
A
#
# COMPACT_ATOMS: atom_id res chain seq x y z
N MET A 1 7.48 22.22 5.56
CA MET A 1 6.95 20.90 5.94
C MET A 1 5.61 21.14 6.60
N GLY A 2 4.57 20.48 6.13
CA GLY A 2 3.28 20.53 6.76
C GLY A 2 3.29 19.93 8.16
N LYS A 3 2.25 20.16 8.93
CA LYS A 3 2.08 19.57 10.26
C LYS A 3 1.37 18.23 10.09
N SER A 4 1.96 17.15 10.62
CA SER A 4 1.30 15.85 10.70
C SER A 4 0.55 15.72 12.02
N LYS A 5 -0.66 15.15 11.98
CA LYS A 5 -1.42 14.83 13.17
C LYS A 5 -2.24 13.55 12.99
N LYS A 6 -2.10 12.63 13.96
CA LYS A 6 -2.89 11.38 14.04
C LYS A 6 -4.07 11.61 15.00
N TYR A 7 -5.25 11.19 14.55
CA TYR A 7 -6.45 11.08 15.36
C TYR A 7 -6.78 9.59 15.54
N VAL A 8 -6.99 9.19 16.76
CA VAL A 8 -7.17 7.79 17.16
C VAL A 8 -8.04 7.74 18.38
N TYR A 9 -8.87 6.71 18.50
CA TYR A 9 -9.61 6.40 19.70
C TYR A 9 -9.08 5.10 20.31
N ASP A 10 -8.84 5.14 21.61
CA ASP A 10 -8.56 3.96 22.39
C ASP A 10 -9.87 3.26 22.86
N TYR A 11 -9.71 2.10 23.46
CA TYR A 11 -10.86 1.31 23.94
C TYR A 11 -11.72 2.07 24.98
N GLU A 12 -11.09 2.85 25.89
CA GLU A 12 -11.82 3.63 26.89
C GLU A 12 -12.68 4.73 26.24
N GLN A 13 -12.15 5.40 25.23
CA GLN A 13 -12.88 6.42 24.48
C GLN A 13 -14.06 5.79 23.71
N PHE A 14 -13.86 4.61 23.12
CA PHE A 14 -14.91 3.87 22.45
C PHE A 14 -16.05 3.49 23.42
N GLU A 15 -15.73 2.90 24.56
CA GLU A 15 -16.72 2.57 25.61
C GLU A 15 -17.50 3.81 26.10
N ASN A 16 -16.91 5.00 26.00
CA ASN A 16 -17.54 6.28 26.32
C ASN A 16 -18.29 6.92 25.12
N GLY A 17 -18.53 6.16 24.05
CA GLY A 17 -19.36 6.56 22.91
C GLY A 17 -18.62 7.30 21.79
N LYS A 18 -17.28 7.26 21.78
CA LYS A 18 -16.51 7.65 20.60
C LYS A 18 -16.55 6.54 19.54
N GLY A 19 -16.41 6.93 18.28
CA GLY A 19 -16.44 5.97 17.17
C GLY A 19 -16.32 6.68 15.83
N PRO A 20 -16.49 5.98 14.70
CA PRO A 20 -16.30 6.60 13.38
C PRO A 20 -17.22 7.79 13.16
N GLY A 21 -18.43 7.80 13.76
CA GLY A 21 -19.39 8.91 13.67
C GLY A 21 -18.99 10.19 14.40
N THR A 22 -18.05 10.16 15.35
CA THR A 22 -17.61 11.32 16.14
C THR A 22 -16.24 11.85 15.76
N MET A 23 -15.46 11.06 15.00
CA MET A 23 -14.05 11.37 14.73
C MET A 23 -13.87 12.67 13.94
N VAL A 24 -14.64 12.88 12.90
CA VAL A 24 -14.54 14.10 12.09
C VAL A 24 -14.96 15.34 12.86
N GLU A 25 -15.94 15.24 13.75
CA GLU A 25 -16.30 16.35 14.65
C GLU A 25 -15.14 16.72 15.57
N ASP A 26 -14.45 15.74 16.16
CA ASP A 26 -13.29 15.98 17.01
C ASP A 26 -12.11 16.58 16.21
N ILE A 27 -11.88 16.12 14.98
CA ILE A 27 -10.89 16.72 14.07
C ILE A 27 -11.22 18.20 13.81
N LEU A 28 -12.46 18.50 13.48
CA LEU A 28 -12.90 19.86 13.15
C LEU A 28 -12.94 20.82 14.35
N ASN A 29 -13.08 20.29 15.56
CA ASN A 29 -13.04 21.03 16.82
C ASN A 29 -11.61 21.25 17.33
N ASP A 30 -10.61 20.58 16.75
CA ASP A 30 -9.21 20.81 17.08
C ASP A 30 -8.75 22.17 16.53
N PRO A 31 -8.33 23.12 17.41
CA PRO A 31 -7.88 24.44 16.99
C PRO A 31 -6.63 24.43 16.11
N GLU A 32 -5.88 23.31 16.11
CA GLU A 32 -4.67 23.15 15.30
C GLU A 32 -4.96 22.55 13.91
N PHE A 33 -6.16 22.00 13.69
CA PHE A 33 -6.47 21.27 12.47
C PHE A 33 -6.24 22.09 11.18
N SER A 34 -6.51 23.40 11.22
CA SER A 34 -6.26 24.28 10.07
C SER A 34 -4.78 24.35 9.63
N GLN A 35 -3.84 23.82 10.42
CA GLN A 35 -2.41 23.77 10.14
C GLN A 35 -1.95 22.34 9.78
N VAL A 36 -2.84 21.34 9.85
CA VAL A 36 -2.54 19.93 9.59
C VAL A 36 -2.63 19.65 8.11
N SER A 37 -1.50 19.54 7.42
CA SER A 37 -1.45 19.12 6.01
C SER A 37 -1.43 17.59 5.86
N ASP A 38 -0.92 16.87 6.87
CA ASP A 38 -0.74 15.42 6.85
C ASP A 38 -1.69 14.81 7.90
N LEU A 39 -2.88 14.45 7.45
CA LEU A 39 -3.93 13.89 8.29
C LEU A 39 -3.77 12.37 8.38
N VAL A 40 -3.66 11.86 9.59
CA VAL A 40 -3.60 10.43 9.88
C VAL A 40 -4.81 10.03 10.70
N ILE A 41 -5.60 9.09 10.18
CA ILE A 41 -6.74 8.46 10.86
C ILE A 41 -6.29 7.07 11.30
N GLY A 42 -6.13 6.90 12.61
CA GLY A 42 -5.80 5.64 13.25
C GLY A 42 -7.04 4.84 13.61
N CYS A 43 -7.00 4.12 14.73
CA CYS A 43 -8.13 3.34 15.22
C CYS A 43 -9.33 4.26 15.50
N TRP A 44 -10.49 3.85 14.99
CA TRP A 44 -11.77 4.59 15.19
C TRP A 44 -12.73 3.87 16.15
N GLY A 45 -12.21 2.96 16.96
CA GLY A 45 -12.98 2.12 17.88
C GLY A 45 -12.95 0.65 17.43
N GLU A 46 -14.10 0.02 17.24
CA GLU A 46 -14.19 -1.37 16.74
C GLU A 46 -14.00 -1.42 15.22
N SER A 47 -12.77 -1.15 14.75
CA SER A 47 -12.43 -1.05 13.32
C SER A 47 -12.56 -2.39 12.56
N TRP A 48 -12.71 -3.49 13.28
CA TRP A 48 -13.00 -4.84 12.77
C TRP A 48 -14.50 -5.13 12.61
N ASP A 49 -15.39 -4.24 13.10
CA ASP A 49 -16.84 -4.36 13.03
C ASP A 49 -17.47 -3.11 12.36
N ASP A 50 -16.86 -1.94 12.57
CA ASP A 50 -17.29 -0.66 12.05
C ASP A 50 -16.39 -0.19 10.87
N SER A 51 -17.04 0.05 9.72
CA SER A 51 -16.38 0.65 8.54
C SER A 51 -15.99 2.11 8.75
N CYS A 52 -14.90 2.55 8.12
CA CYS A 52 -14.53 3.97 8.06
C CYS A 52 -15.47 4.81 7.17
N GLN A 53 -16.51 4.24 6.55
CA GLN A 53 -17.37 4.93 5.59
C GLN A 53 -17.95 6.24 6.11
N ILE A 54 -18.39 6.28 7.37
CA ILE A 54 -18.95 7.49 7.99
C ILE A 54 -17.88 8.59 8.06
N ILE A 55 -16.62 8.24 8.35
CA ILE A 55 -15.52 9.21 8.38
C ILE A 55 -15.32 9.81 6.99
N LEU A 56 -15.28 8.95 5.94
CA LEU A 56 -15.11 9.40 4.56
C LEU A 56 -16.25 10.31 4.12
N ASP A 57 -17.51 9.94 4.43
CA ASP A 57 -18.69 10.75 4.10
C ASP A 57 -18.65 12.11 4.79
N GLN A 58 -18.30 12.17 6.06
CA GLN A 58 -18.20 13.42 6.82
C GLN A 58 -17.03 14.31 6.32
N ILE A 59 -15.90 13.73 5.87
CA ILE A 59 -14.84 14.50 5.22
C ILE A 59 -15.37 15.12 3.92
N VAL A 60 -16.10 14.37 3.10
CA VAL A 60 -16.71 14.87 1.87
C VAL A 60 -17.74 15.96 2.13
N GLU A 61 -18.58 15.80 3.14
CA GLU A 61 -19.58 16.80 3.55
C GLU A 61 -18.94 18.10 4.05
N ASN A 62 -17.78 18.02 4.68
CA ASN A 62 -17.01 19.14 5.20
C ASN A 62 -15.79 19.51 4.34
N LYS A 63 -15.78 19.16 3.06
CA LYS A 63 -14.63 19.28 2.13
C LYS A 63 -13.90 20.61 2.15
N GLU A 64 -14.63 21.71 2.36
CA GLU A 64 -14.05 23.07 2.45
C GLU A 64 -13.07 23.19 3.64
N ARG A 65 -13.40 22.51 4.76
CA ARG A 65 -12.58 22.49 5.97
C ARG A 65 -11.36 21.56 5.84
N PHE A 66 -11.42 20.58 4.92
CA PHE A 66 -10.35 19.63 4.63
C PHE A 66 -9.53 20.00 3.39
N SER A 67 -9.85 21.09 2.69
CA SER A 67 -9.22 21.46 1.41
C SER A 67 -7.71 21.68 1.50
N HIS A 68 -7.17 21.95 2.69
CA HIS A 68 -5.74 22.16 2.92
C HIS A 68 -4.96 20.85 3.18
N VAL A 69 -5.64 19.71 3.26
CA VAL A 69 -5.00 18.39 3.46
C VAL A 69 -4.29 17.98 2.19
N GLU A 70 -2.99 17.69 2.30
CA GLU A 70 -2.14 17.25 1.21
C GLU A 70 -1.78 15.76 1.30
N SER A 71 -1.78 15.19 2.51
CA SER A 71 -1.55 13.76 2.76
C SER A 71 -2.65 13.21 3.66
N LEU A 72 -3.20 12.05 3.27
CA LEU A 72 -4.20 11.34 4.04
C LEU A 72 -3.77 9.89 4.22
N PHE A 73 -3.68 9.46 5.48
CA PHE A 73 -3.53 8.05 5.83
C PHE A 73 -4.77 7.59 6.61
N VAL A 74 -5.45 6.55 6.13
CA VAL A 74 -6.61 5.95 6.79
C VAL A 74 -6.27 4.51 7.19
N GLY A 75 -6.48 4.19 8.47
CA GLY A 75 -6.23 2.87 9.02
C GLY A 75 -4.83 2.70 9.60
N ASP A 76 -4.16 3.79 10.02
CA ASP A 76 -2.86 3.71 10.70
C ASP A 76 -3.02 3.09 12.09
N MET A 77 -3.09 1.77 12.11
CA MET A 77 -3.26 0.93 13.31
C MET A 77 -2.10 -0.05 13.40
N ASP A 78 -1.63 -0.32 14.61
CA ASP A 78 -0.78 -1.47 14.85
C ASP A 78 -1.63 -2.76 15.04
N TYR A 79 -0.96 -3.90 15.12
CA TYR A 79 -1.68 -5.18 15.20
C TYR A 79 -2.42 -5.36 16.54
N GLU A 80 -2.00 -4.67 17.61
CA GLU A 80 -2.69 -4.70 18.90
C GLU A 80 -3.99 -3.88 18.86
N GLU A 81 -4.06 -2.86 18.01
CA GLU A 81 -5.27 -2.04 17.78
C GLU A 81 -6.26 -2.77 16.84
N CYS A 82 -5.77 -3.28 15.71
CA CYS A 82 -6.55 -4.06 14.75
C CYS A 82 -5.62 -4.71 13.72
N GLU A 83 -5.70 -6.02 13.56
CA GLU A 83 -5.00 -6.75 12.50
C GLU A 83 -5.40 -6.23 11.12
N VAL A 84 -4.45 -6.15 10.19
CA VAL A 84 -4.64 -5.46 8.91
C VAL A 84 -5.78 -6.02 8.07
N SER A 85 -6.00 -7.33 8.10
CA SER A 85 -7.05 -8.02 7.35
C SER A 85 -8.45 -7.78 7.91
N TRP A 86 -8.57 -7.32 9.16
CA TRP A 86 -9.81 -7.02 9.83
C TRP A 86 -10.23 -5.55 9.75
N ILE A 87 -9.35 -4.66 9.30
CA ILE A 87 -9.69 -3.23 9.18
C ILE A 87 -10.71 -3.06 8.06
N ILE A 88 -11.96 -2.69 8.44
CA ILE A 88 -13.04 -2.46 7.48
C ILE A 88 -12.93 -1.05 6.91
N GLN A 89 -12.59 -1.00 5.64
CA GLN A 89 -12.49 0.24 4.88
C GLN A 89 -13.87 0.74 4.39
N GLY A 90 -13.91 1.47 3.31
CA GLY A 90 -15.14 2.01 2.72
C GLY A 90 -14.93 2.44 1.26
N ASN A 91 -15.85 3.24 0.76
CA ASN A 91 -15.88 3.73 -0.62
C ASN A 91 -15.27 5.13 -0.72
N TYR A 92 -14.10 5.22 -1.36
CA TYR A 92 -13.32 6.44 -1.55
C TYR A 92 -13.72 7.26 -2.79
N SER A 93 -14.64 6.77 -3.63
CA SER A 93 -14.96 7.38 -4.92
C SER A 93 -15.29 8.87 -4.86
N ARG A 94 -15.93 9.33 -3.79
CA ARG A 94 -16.29 10.74 -3.59
C ARG A 94 -15.13 11.60 -3.08
N LEU A 95 -14.10 10.97 -2.52
CA LEU A 95 -12.96 11.64 -1.90
C LEU A 95 -12.09 12.37 -2.95
N TRP A 96 -11.96 11.77 -4.14
CA TRP A 96 -11.14 12.31 -5.22
C TRP A 96 -11.48 13.76 -5.62
N GLN A 97 -12.77 14.12 -5.53
CA GLN A 97 -13.22 15.48 -5.81
C GLN A 97 -13.27 16.36 -4.56
N ALA A 98 -13.36 15.75 -3.38
CA ALA A 98 -13.48 16.48 -2.11
C ALA A 98 -12.13 17.05 -1.64
N LEU A 99 -11.01 16.39 -1.94
CA LEU A 99 -9.66 16.77 -1.51
C LEU A 99 -8.78 17.15 -2.71
N PRO A 100 -9.02 18.31 -3.36
CA PRO A 100 -8.35 18.66 -4.62
C PRO A 100 -6.84 18.92 -4.49
N HIS A 101 -6.32 19.11 -3.28
CA HIS A 101 -4.90 19.33 -2.99
C HIS A 101 -4.18 18.08 -2.48
N LEU A 102 -4.87 16.94 -2.44
CA LEU A 102 -4.29 15.67 -2.01
C LEU A 102 -3.12 15.27 -2.93
N LYS A 103 -1.97 15.00 -2.34
CA LYS A 103 -0.75 14.54 -3.01
C LYS A 103 -0.45 13.08 -2.66
N GLU A 104 -0.81 12.67 -1.44
CA GLU A 104 -0.51 11.34 -0.94
C GLU A 104 -1.74 10.70 -0.31
N LEU A 105 -2.05 9.48 -0.72
CA LEU A 105 -3.06 8.64 -0.08
C LEU A 105 -2.43 7.32 0.32
N THR A 106 -2.56 6.98 1.61
CA THR A 106 -2.26 5.67 2.15
C THR A 106 -3.52 5.09 2.77
N VAL A 107 -3.84 3.85 2.42
CA VAL A 107 -4.93 3.08 3.00
C VAL A 107 -4.37 1.80 3.58
N LYS A 108 -4.66 1.50 4.85
CA LYS A 108 -4.30 0.24 5.49
C LYS A 108 -5.55 -0.56 5.83
N GLY A 109 -5.62 -1.78 5.28
CA GLY A 109 -6.79 -2.64 5.23
C GLY A 109 -7.44 -2.67 3.85
N SER A 110 -8.02 -3.82 3.48
CA SER A 110 -8.68 -4.02 2.18
C SER A 110 -10.10 -4.54 2.29
N SER A 111 -10.55 -4.90 3.49
CA SER A 111 -11.93 -5.32 3.72
C SER A 111 -12.88 -4.17 3.33
N GLU A 112 -13.85 -4.43 2.46
CA GLU A 112 -14.80 -3.46 1.91
C GLU A 112 -14.16 -2.25 1.16
N LEU A 113 -12.88 -2.31 0.81
CA LEU A 113 -12.21 -1.23 0.10
C LEU A 113 -12.74 -1.07 -1.33
N VAL A 114 -13.21 0.13 -1.64
CA VAL A 114 -13.60 0.55 -2.99
C VAL A 114 -12.95 1.91 -3.28
N LEU A 115 -12.09 1.99 -4.29
CA LEU A 115 -11.49 3.26 -4.73
C LEU A 115 -12.36 3.97 -5.77
N GLY A 116 -13.16 3.21 -6.52
CA GLY A 116 -14.07 3.68 -7.55
C GLY A 116 -13.35 4.22 -8.80
N GLU A 117 -13.97 5.18 -9.50
CA GLU A 117 -13.32 5.84 -10.63
C GLU A 117 -12.31 6.86 -10.13
N ILE A 118 -11.02 6.46 -10.14
CA ILE A 118 -9.92 7.29 -9.65
C ILE A 118 -9.55 8.33 -10.71
N SER A 119 -9.74 9.60 -10.40
CA SER A 119 -9.29 10.72 -11.25
C SER A 119 -8.82 11.88 -10.39
N HIS A 120 -7.50 12.06 -10.29
CA HIS A 120 -6.90 13.10 -9.44
C HIS A 120 -5.63 13.68 -10.05
N PRO A 121 -5.63 14.95 -10.51
CA PRO A 121 -4.49 15.53 -11.19
C PRO A 121 -3.32 15.85 -10.26
N GLY A 122 -3.55 15.94 -8.95
CA GLY A 122 -2.53 16.32 -7.96
C GLY A 122 -1.88 15.14 -7.24
N LEU A 123 -2.45 13.92 -7.32
CA LEU A 123 -1.95 12.78 -6.56
C LEU A 123 -0.57 12.34 -7.06
N GLU A 124 0.38 12.27 -6.15
CA GLU A 124 1.77 11.91 -6.39
C GLU A 124 2.14 10.53 -5.81
N SER A 125 1.44 10.09 -4.76
CA SER A 125 1.69 8.80 -4.09
C SER A 125 0.38 8.10 -3.77
N LEU A 126 0.31 6.81 -4.08
CA LEU A 126 -0.77 5.90 -3.66
C LEU A 126 -0.14 4.65 -3.04
N THR A 127 -0.51 4.36 -1.80
CA THR A 127 -0.05 3.18 -1.07
C THR A 127 -1.25 2.43 -0.51
N ILE A 128 -1.34 1.13 -0.78
CA ILE A 128 -2.34 0.23 -0.17
C ILE A 128 -1.59 -0.83 0.61
N ILE A 129 -1.83 -0.91 1.91
CA ILE A 129 -1.21 -1.86 2.84
C ILE A 129 -2.29 -2.82 3.30
N CYS A 130 -2.19 -4.10 2.98
CA CYS A 130 -3.21 -5.06 3.36
C CYS A 130 -2.68 -6.50 3.31
N GLY A 131 -3.35 -7.41 4.02
CA GLY A 131 -3.04 -8.85 3.99
C GLY A 131 -3.49 -9.56 2.71
N GLY A 132 -4.39 -8.94 1.91
CA GLY A 132 -4.85 -9.47 0.63
C GLY A 132 -5.58 -8.42 -0.20
N LEU A 133 -5.04 -8.05 -1.36
CA LEU A 133 -5.58 -7.00 -2.23
C LEU A 133 -6.57 -7.57 -3.25
N PRO A 134 -7.88 -7.24 -3.18
CA PRO A 134 -8.86 -7.74 -4.14
C PRO A 134 -8.56 -7.30 -5.58
N VAL A 135 -8.80 -8.19 -6.54
CA VAL A 135 -8.63 -7.88 -7.98
C VAL A 135 -9.48 -6.70 -8.42
N SER A 136 -10.64 -6.47 -7.81
CA SER A 136 -11.48 -5.30 -8.08
C SER A 136 -10.74 -3.99 -7.84
N VAL A 137 -9.99 -3.89 -6.73
CA VAL A 137 -9.17 -2.71 -6.39
C VAL A 137 -8.00 -2.56 -7.37
N ILE A 138 -7.34 -3.68 -7.73
CA ILE A 138 -6.28 -3.68 -8.76
C ILE A 138 -6.82 -3.12 -10.09
N GLN A 139 -8.05 -3.50 -10.49
CA GLN A 139 -8.68 -3.03 -11.72
C GLN A 139 -9.06 -1.54 -11.64
N GLU A 140 -9.49 -1.04 -10.49
CA GLU A 140 -9.74 0.39 -10.28
C GLU A 140 -8.46 1.21 -10.45
N ILE A 141 -7.33 0.75 -9.86
CA ILE A 141 -6.01 1.37 -10.02
C ILE A 141 -5.53 1.29 -11.48
N GLN A 142 -5.75 0.14 -12.16
CA GLN A 142 -5.41 -0.02 -13.58
C GLN A 142 -6.05 1.04 -14.47
N ASN A 143 -7.28 1.44 -14.15
CA ASN A 143 -8.06 2.41 -14.93
C ASN A 143 -7.91 3.85 -14.43
N ALA A 144 -7.08 4.08 -13.41
CA ALA A 144 -6.92 5.38 -12.76
C ALA A 144 -6.30 6.44 -13.70
N LYS A 145 -6.78 7.67 -13.55
CA LYS A 145 -6.26 8.87 -14.24
C LYS A 145 -5.42 9.68 -13.26
N LEU A 146 -4.14 9.33 -13.13
CA LEU A 146 -3.18 9.89 -12.19
C LEU A 146 -1.91 10.40 -12.90
N PRO A 147 -1.99 11.50 -13.66
CA PRO A 147 -0.89 11.96 -14.53
C PRO A 147 0.36 12.42 -13.77
N ASN A 148 0.24 12.62 -12.46
CA ASN A 148 1.33 13.06 -11.60
C ASN A 148 1.81 11.99 -10.61
N LEU A 149 1.30 10.76 -10.71
CA LEU A 149 1.69 9.67 -9.81
C LEU A 149 3.18 9.35 -9.99
N LYS A 150 3.92 9.44 -8.89
CA LYS A 150 5.36 9.19 -8.79
C LYS A 150 5.67 7.90 -8.03
N LYS A 151 4.80 7.56 -7.06
CA LYS A 151 4.92 6.38 -6.21
C LYS A 151 3.63 5.58 -6.21
N LEU A 152 3.73 4.29 -6.50
CA LEU A 152 2.66 3.30 -6.34
C LEU A 152 3.22 2.13 -5.54
N VAL A 153 2.62 1.84 -4.38
CA VAL A 153 2.99 0.71 -3.55
C VAL A 153 1.74 -0.09 -3.21
N LEU A 154 1.76 -1.37 -3.55
CA LEU A 154 0.67 -2.30 -3.33
C LEU A 154 1.18 -3.53 -2.60
N TYR A 155 0.67 -3.77 -1.40
CA TYR A 155 0.80 -5.03 -0.69
C TYR A 155 -0.23 -5.98 -1.30
N ILE A 156 0.23 -7.07 -1.88
CA ILE A 156 -0.63 -8.01 -2.61
C ILE A 156 -1.28 -8.98 -1.66
N GLY A 157 -0.53 -9.43 -0.65
CA GLY A 157 -1.00 -10.35 0.37
C GLY A 157 -1.18 -11.78 -0.14
N ILE A 158 -2.08 -12.49 0.50
CA ILE A 158 -2.34 -13.91 0.28
C ILE A 158 -3.83 -14.19 0.03
N GLU A 159 -4.14 -15.39 -0.52
CA GLU A 159 -5.52 -15.80 -0.84
C GLU A 159 -6.41 -15.82 0.41
N ASP A 160 -5.91 -16.34 1.53
CA ASP A 160 -6.66 -16.47 2.77
C ASP A 160 -7.15 -15.13 3.36
N TYR A 161 -6.48 -14.01 3.02
CA TYR A 161 -6.82 -12.67 3.50
C TYR A 161 -7.37 -11.74 2.40
N GLY A 162 -7.79 -12.30 1.26
CA GLY A 162 -8.60 -11.58 0.27
C GLY A 162 -7.94 -11.31 -1.07
N PHE A 163 -6.71 -11.77 -1.33
CA PHE A 163 -6.15 -11.74 -2.67
C PHE A 163 -6.80 -12.84 -3.53
N ASP A 164 -7.67 -12.46 -4.44
CA ASP A 164 -8.44 -13.34 -5.32
C ASP A 164 -7.91 -13.35 -6.76
N GLY A 165 -6.62 -13.00 -6.94
CA GLY A 165 -5.99 -12.81 -8.24
C GLY A 165 -4.81 -13.73 -8.54
N SER A 166 -3.99 -13.27 -9.47
CA SER A 166 -2.76 -13.92 -9.90
C SER A 166 -1.76 -12.88 -10.43
N ALA A 167 -0.54 -13.30 -10.76
CA ALA A 167 0.45 -12.44 -11.40
C ALA A 167 -0.05 -11.81 -12.71
N ASP A 168 -0.99 -12.45 -13.42
CA ASP A 168 -1.59 -11.89 -14.64
C ASP A 168 -2.38 -10.61 -14.38
N ASN A 169 -2.99 -10.46 -13.19
CA ASN A 169 -3.71 -9.23 -12.82
C ASN A 169 -2.72 -8.08 -12.61
N ILE A 170 -1.57 -8.32 -11.98
CA ILE A 170 -0.51 -7.33 -11.83
C ILE A 170 0.13 -6.99 -13.18
N LYS A 171 0.38 -8.00 -14.02
CA LYS A 171 0.84 -7.77 -15.39
C LYS A 171 -0.13 -6.88 -16.16
N ALA A 172 -1.43 -7.16 -16.11
CA ALA A 172 -2.46 -6.37 -16.77
C ALA A 172 -2.52 -4.93 -16.22
N LEU A 173 -2.39 -4.74 -14.90
CA LEU A 173 -2.27 -3.43 -14.27
C LEU A 173 -1.10 -2.65 -14.89
N LEU A 174 0.09 -3.24 -14.92
CA LEU A 174 1.31 -2.57 -15.38
C LEU A 174 1.32 -2.31 -16.90
N GLU A 175 0.66 -3.15 -17.69
CA GLU A 175 0.53 -2.96 -19.13
C GLU A 175 -0.48 -1.85 -19.50
N LYS A 176 -1.64 -1.81 -18.83
CA LYS A 176 -2.79 -0.98 -19.25
C LYS A 176 -2.83 0.39 -18.56
N SER A 177 -2.34 0.50 -17.33
CA SER A 177 -2.30 1.79 -16.62
C SER A 177 -1.42 2.82 -17.34
N ASP A 178 -1.68 4.12 -17.12
CA ASP A 178 -0.90 5.23 -17.68
C ASP A 178 -0.42 6.17 -16.56
N PHE A 179 0.78 5.89 -16.05
CA PHE A 179 1.44 6.68 -15.00
C PHE A 179 2.77 7.23 -15.51
N PRO A 180 2.75 8.31 -16.31
CA PRO A 180 3.94 8.79 -17.04
C PRO A 180 5.07 9.29 -16.14
N LYS A 181 4.80 9.56 -14.86
CA LYS A 181 5.80 10.04 -13.90
C LYS A 181 6.17 9.01 -12.84
N LEU A 182 5.69 7.78 -12.96
CA LEU A 182 5.97 6.73 -11.98
C LEU A 182 7.48 6.47 -11.89
N ALA A 183 8.03 6.69 -10.71
CA ALA A 183 9.46 6.55 -10.42
C ALA A 183 9.74 5.52 -9.30
N HIS A 184 8.74 5.22 -8.47
CA HIS A 184 8.80 4.21 -7.42
C HIS A 184 7.63 3.25 -7.60
N LEU A 185 7.93 1.98 -7.80
CA LEU A 185 6.95 0.89 -7.86
C LEU A 185 7.26 -0.12 -6.77
N GLY A 186 6.30 -0.32 -5.86
CA GLY A 186 6.28 -1.40 -4.87
C GLY A 186 5.18 -2.40 -5.22
N ILE A 187 5.54 -3.67 -5.38
CA ILE A 187 4.64 -4.81 -5.46
C ILE A 187 5.13 -5.81 -4.43
N GLU A 188 4.57 -5.68 -3.25
CA GLU A 188 5.14 -6.21 -2.02
C GLU A 188 4.23 -7.25 -1.36
N ASP A 189 4.79 -7.94 -0.36
CA ASP A 189 4.02 -8.71 0.62
C ASP A 189 3.14 -9.79 -0.03
N SER A 190 3.73 -10.68 -0.84
CA SER A 190 2.96 -11.68 -1.57
C SER A 190 3.49 -13.11 -1.38
N GLU A 191 2.55 -14.05 -1.31
CA GLU A 191 2.84 -15.49 -1.36
C GLU A 191 3.31 -15.97 -2.75
N ILE A 192 3.08 -15.19 -3.81
CA ILE A 192 3.50 -15.48 -5.19
C ILE A 192 4.58 -14.51 -5.68
N GLN A 193 5.48 -14.05 -4.79
CA GLN A 193 6.42 -12.97 -5.08
C GLN A 193 7.35 -13.27 -6.27
N ASP A 194 7.78 -14.50 -6.47
CA ASP A 194 8.61 -14.88 -7.63
C ASP A 194 7.90 -14.63 -8.98
N GLU A 195 6.61 -14.92 -9.07
CA GLU A 195 5.79 -14.66 -10.25
C GLU A 195 5.56 -13.16 -10.48
N LEU A 196 5.39 -12.41 -9.39
CA LEU A 196 5.22 -10.95 -9.45
C LEU A 196 6.50 -10.26 -9.93
N VAL A 197 7.68 -10.73 -9.51
CA VAL A 197 8.97 -10.25 -10.03
C VAL A 197 8.99 -10.31 -11.55
N GLN A 198 8.60 -11.44 -12.13
CA GLN A 198 8.59 -11.58 -13.61
C GLN A 198 7.63 -10.55 -14.25
N ALA A 199 6.39 -10.41 -13.72
CA ALA A 199 5.42 -9.47 -14.25
C ALA A 199 5.92 -8.01 -14.19
N VAL A 200 6.62 -7.64 -13.12
CA VAL A 200 7.19 -6.30 -12.93
C VAL A 200 8.34 -6.04 -13.88
N LEU A 201 9.28 -6.99 -14.03
CA LEU A 201 10.44 -6.86 -14.91
C LEU A 201 10.06 -6.77 -16.40
N GLU A 202 8.93 -7.37 -16.80
CA GLU A 202 8.37 -7.25 -18.16
C GLU A 202 7.63 -5.93 -18.40
N SER A 203 7.41 -5.10 -17.36
CA SER A 203 6.59 -3.91 -17.47
C SER A 203 7.24 -2.78 -18.27
N LYS A 204 6.42 -1.96 -18.91
CA LYS A 204 6.87 -0.74 -19.59
C LYS A 204 7.52 0.28 -18.64
N TYR A 205 7.23 0.21 -17.35
CA TYR A 205 7.71 1.15 -16.34
C TYR A 205 9.19 0.97 -15.99
N MET A 206 9.77 -0.21 -16.22
CA MET A 206 11.18 -0.48 -15.93
C MET A 206 12.14 0.58 -16.49
N LYS A 207 11.80 1.22 -17.62
CA LYS A 207 12.63 2.25 -18.27
C LYS A 207 12.64 3.60 -17.55
N GLN A 208 11.69 3.84 -16.63
CA GLN A 208 11.54 5.12 -15.93
C GLN A 208 11.66 5.03 -14.41
N LEU A 209 11.52 3.80 -13.85
CA LEU A 209 11.62 3.59 -12.41
C LEU A 209 13.00 3.95 -11.86
N LYS A 210 13.03 4.51 -10.66
CA LYS A 210 14.21 4.79 -9.84
C LYS A 210 14.31 3.83 -8.66
N VAL A 211 13.17 3.49 -8.09
CA VAL A 211 13.03 2.58 -6.95
C VAL A 211 12.13 1.44 -7.36
N LEU A 212 12.63 0.24 -7.17
CA LEU A 212 11.89 -1.01 -7.31
C LEU A 212 11.84 -1.69 -5.96
N ASP A 213 10.62 -1.90 -5.45
CA ASP A 213 10.36 -2.49 -4.16
C ASP A 213 9.55 -3.78 -4.32
N LEU A 214 10.13 -4.88 -3.88
CA LEU A 214 9.60 -6.24 -4.02
C LEU A 214 9.73 -6.98 -2.68
N ALA A 215 9.74 -6.22 -1.60
CA ALA A 215 9.97 -6.67 -0.25
C ALA A 215 8.77 -7.41 0.36
N ASN A 216 8.96 -7.89 1.58
CA ASN A 216 7.91 -8.42 2.46
C ASN A 216 7.23 -9.71 1.99
N GLY A 217 7.68 -10.31 0.87
CA GLY A 217 7.04 -11.47 0.28
C GLY A 217 7.88 -12.75 0.32
N THR A 218 7.37 -13.80 -0.31
CA THR A 218 8.01 -15.11 -0.39
C THR A 218 9.06 -15.21 -1.49
N LEU A 219 9.84 -14.14 -1.70
CA LEU A 219 10.87 -14.11 -2.74
C LEU A 219 11.96 -15.14 -2.49
N THR A 220 12.22 -15.98 -3.50
CA THR A 220 13.26 -17.03 -3.47
C THR A 220 14.38 -16.77 -4.45
N ASP A 221 15.35 -17.71 -4.53
CA ASP A 221 16.41 -17.65 -5.55
C ASP A 221 15.87 -17.64 -6.98
N LYS A 222 14.63 -18.11 -7.21
CA LYS A 222 14.00 -18.08 -8.55
C LYS A 222 13.73 -16.64 -8.99
N GLY A 223 13.09 -15.83 -8.16
CA GLY A 223 12.87 -14.41 -8.44
C GLY A 223 14.18 -13.62 -8.37
N GLY A 224 15.05 -13.94 -7.40
CA GLY A 224 16.38 -13.35 -7.27
C GLY A 224 17.24 -13.48 -8.54
N ALA A 225 17.21 -14.65 -9.19
CA ALA A 225 17.95 -14.88 -10.46
C ALA A 225 17.43 -14.00 -11.60
N LEU A 226 16.10 -13.80 -11.70
CA LEU A 226 15.51 -12.89 -12.68
C LEU A 226 15.93 -11.44 -12.45
N LEU A 227 15.98 -11.01 -11.19
CA LEU A 227 16.47 -9.67 -10.82
C LEU A 227 17.95 -9.51 -11.19
N LEU A 228 18.79 -10.48 -10.84
CA LEU A 228 20.23 -10.46 -11.11
C LEU A 228 20.54 -10.38 -12.62
N GLU A 229 19.77 -11.08 -13.45
CA GLU A 229 19.91 -11.07 -14.91
C GLU A 229 19.42 -9.74 -15.51
N THR A 230 18.32 -9.19 -15.00
CA THR A 230 17.58 -8.11 -15.66
C THR A 230 18.02 -6.71 -15.23
N ILE A 231 18.22 -6.47 -13.92
CA ILE A 231 18.52 -5.14 -13.36
C ILE A 231 19.73 -4.46 -14.01
N PRO A 232 20.84 -5.16 -14.37
CA PRO A 232 21.97 -4.51 -15.05
C PRO A 232 21.62 -3.83 -16.37
N SER A 233 20.51 -4.22 -17.01
CA SER A 233 20.01 -3.59 -18.25
C SER A 233 19.24 -2.29 -18.01
N TYR A 234 18.95 -1.96 -16.76
CA TYR A 234 18.19 -0.78 -16.35
C TYR A 234 19.00 0.12 -15.40
N PRO A 235 19.99 0.86 -15.91
CA PRO A 235 20.85 1.71 -15.07
C PRO A 235 20.13 2.90 -14.44
N ASN A 236 18.87 3.11 -14.77
CA ASN A 236 17.96 4.07 -14.12
C ASN A 236 17.48 3.59 -12.75
N ILE A 237 17.50 2.29 -12.44
CA ILE A 237 17.17 1.77 -11.13
C ILE A 237 18.30 2.12 -10.16
N GLU A 238 17.99 2.98 -9.20
CA GLU A 238 18.92 3.50 -8.19
C GLU A 238 18.84 2.68 -6.89
N GLU A 239 17.64 2.20 -6.56
CA GLU A 239 17.37 1.39 -5.37
C GLU A 239 16.54 0.15 -5.73
N LEU A 240 16.92 -1.00 -5.18
CA LEU A 240 16.19 -2.26 -5.20
C LEU A 240 15.98 -2.73 -3.77
N ASP A 241 14.73 -2.81 -3.35
CA ASP A 241 14.36 -3.33 -2.04
C ASP A 241 13.76 -4.74 -2.21
N VAL A 242 14.35 -5.70 -1.52
CA VAL A 242 13.91 -7.09 -1.45
C VAL A 242 14.04 -7.61 -0.01
N HIS A 243 13.97 -6.71 1.00
CA HIS A 243 14.05 -7.14 2.38
C HIS A 243 12.88 -8.05 2.75
N PHE A 244 13.01 -8.84 3.78
CA PHE A 244 12.12 -9.93 4.13
C PHE A 244 11.92 -10.91 2.96
N HIS A 245 12.78 -11.92 2.88
CA HIS A 245 12.82 -12.84 1.75
C HIS A 245 13.36 -14.22 2.16
N TYR A 246 13.25 -15.20 1.25
CA TYR A 246 13.70 -16.59 1.44
C TYR A 246 14.85 -16.98 0.49
N MET A 247 15.58 -16.01 -0.05
CA MET A 247 16.74 -16.25 -0.91
C MET A 247 17.92 -16.83 -0.13
N SER A 248 18.79 -17.58 -0.81
CA SER A 248 20.05 -18.06 -0.26
C SER A 248 21.03 -16.92 0.02
N GLU A 249 21.98 -17.15 0.94
CA GLU A 249 23.07 -16.18 1.21
C GLU A 249 23.89 -15.87 -0.05
N GLY A 250 24.05 -16.85 -0.94
CA GLY A 250 24.73 -16.66 -2.21
C GLY A 250 24.02 -15.68 -3.11
N MET A 251 22.69 -15.84 -3.27
CA MET A 251 21.87 -14.94 -4.07
C MET A 251 21.85 -13.52 -3.49
N VAL A 252 21.70 -13.38 -2.17
CA VAL A 252 21.76 -12.08 -1.48
C VAL A 252 23.07 -11.36 -1.78
N LYS A 253 24.22 -12.07 -1.67
CA LYS A 253 25.54 -11.51 -1.96
C LYS A 253 25.67 -11.06 -3.42
N ASP A 254 25.13 -11.84 -4.35
CA ASP A 254 25.21 -11.53 -5.77
C ASP A 254 24.32 -10.31 -6.11
N LEU A 255 23.12 -10.20 -5.53
CA LEU A 255 22.25 -9.02 -5.68
C LEU A 255 22.87 -7.76 -5.08
N GLN A 256 23.50 -7.87 -3.89
CA GLN A 256 24.19 -6.73 -3.26
C GLN A 256 25.43 -6.26 -4.05
N ALA A 257 25.92 -7.03 -5.01
CA ALA A 257 26.99 -6.62 -5.92
C ALA A 257 26.50 -5.82 -7.14
N LEU A 258 25.17 -5.67 -7.32
CA LEU A 258 24.58 -4.84 -8.38
C LEU A 258 24.96 -3.36 -8.20
N PRO A 259 24.96 -2.55 -9.29
CA PRO A 259 25.23 -1.11 -9.19
C PRO A 259 24.18 -0.31 -8.41
N ALA A 260 22.93 -0.78 -8.34
CA ALA A 260 21.87 -0.20 -7.53
C ALA A 260 22.15 -0.40 -6.05
N LYS A 261 21.63 0.51 -5.19
CA LYS A 261 21.59 0.27 -3.76
C LYS A 261 20.58 -0.85 -3.47
N VAL A 262 21.04 -1.98 -2.97
CA VAL A 262 20.18 -3.14 -2.68
C VAL A 262 19.99 -3.28 -1.18
N ASP A 263 18.73 -3.31 -0.74
CA ASP A 263 18.34 -3.81 0.57
C ASP A 263 17.84 -5.25 0.41
N ALA A 264 18.56 -6.19 0.98
CA ALA A 264 18.23 -7.61 1.06
C ALA A 264 18.44 -8.10 2.49
N SER A 265 18.02 -7.27 3.45
CA SER A 265 18.01 -7.60 4.88
C SER A 265 16.83 -8.54 5.21
N GLU A 266 16.81 -9.02 6.45
CA GLU A 266 15.73 -9.86 6.97
C GLU A 266 15.51 -11.15 6.16
N ARG A 267 16.60 -11.92 5.98
CA ARG A 267 16.53 -13.23 5.34
C ARG A 267 15.92 -14.27 6.29
N TYR A 268 14.94 -15.00 5.79
CA TYR A 268 14.28 -16.10 6.49
C TYR A 268 14.57 -17.44 5.82
N GLU A 269 14.44 -18.51 6.58
CA GLU A 269 14.48 -19.88 6.08
C GLU A 269 13.06 -20.42 5.99
N PRO A 270 12.72 -21.16 4.91
CA PRO A 270 11.44 -21.84 4.85
C PRO A 270 11.27 -22.83 6.00
N GLU A 271 10.09 -22.92 6.55
CA GLU A 271 9.75 -23.91 7.57
C GLU A 271 9.33 -25.23 6.91
N GLU A 272 9.81 -26.35 7.44
CA GLU A 272 9.36 -27.68 7.02
C GLU A 272 8.42 -28.28 8.08
N TYR A 273 7.18 -28.53 7.68
CA TYR A 273 6.20 -29.20 8.54
C TYR A 273 5.57 -30.36 7.79
N LYS A 274 5.72 -31.58 8.31
CA LYS A 274 5.20 -32.84 7.73
C LYS A 274 5.61 -33.12 6.28
N GLY A 275 6.76 -32.61 5.85
CA GLY A 275 7.28 -32.76 4.48
C GLY A 275 6.75 -31.72 3.50
N GLU A 276 6.02 -30.72 3.97
CA GLU A 276 5.62 -29.54 3.21
C GLU A 276 6.50 -28.34 3.60
N ILE A 277 6.83 -27.52 2.61
CA ILE A 277 7.62 -26.30 2.80
C ILE A 277 6.68 -25.12 2.92
N TRP A 278 6.82 -24.37 4.01
CA TRP A 278 6.00 -23.19 4.31
C TRP A 278 6.85 -21.93 4.28
N MET A 279 6.33 -20.92 3.60
CA MET A 279 6.84 -19.55 3.57
C MET A 279 5.66 -18.61 3.73
N ASN A 280 5.82 -17.57 4.54
CA ASN A 280 4.76 -16.58 4.78
C ASN A 280 5.22 -15.22 4.24
N ALA A 281 4.29 -14.45 3.71
CA ALA A 281 4.48 -13.02 3.54
C ALA A 281 4.53 -12.33 4.92
N MET A 282 5.10 -11.14 4.99
CA MET A 282 5.38 -10.47 6.27
C MET A 282 4.10 -9.98 6.96
N LEU A 283 3.17 -9.43 6.19
CA LEU A 283 1.94 -8.83 6.71
C LEU A 283 0.72 -9.62 6.24
N THR A 284 0.32 -10.63 7.00
CA THR A 284 -0.84 -11.47 6.65
C THR A 284 -2.04 -11.26 7.56
N GLU A 285 -1.81 -10.84 8.81
CA GLU A 285 -2.87 -10.59 9.82
C GLU A 285 -2.89 -9.14 10.29
#